data_24eb4361fa97f5e0754866e79cd7bcc3
#
_entry.id   24eb4361fa97f5e0754866e79cd7bcc3
#
_cell.length_a   1.000
_cell.length_b   1.000
_cell.length_c   1.000
_cell.angle_alpha   90.00
_cell.angle_beta   90.00
_cell.angle_gamma   90.00
#
_symmetry.space_group_name_H-M   'P 1'
#
loop_
_entity.id
_entity.type
_entity.pdbx_description
1 polymer ?
#
loop_
_entity_poly.entity_id
_entity_poly.type
_entity_poly.pdbx_seq_one_letter_code
_entity_poly.pdbx_strand_id
1 'polypeptide(L)'
;MSPLIPSPLIVGGGLAGAAAAIDLARAGLRPLLLERETAPHDKICGEFLSGEAVAALGALGLQPARLGAVPITRVELWAGRRHVAANLPFAALSLSRRVLDAALLDVAEAAGAEVRRGVTVRSLAGGTAHTSLGEVRGSHILLASGKHEVRGAARPPGPDEIGLKMFFRAPALERQLAGTVRVVFFAGGYAGLQPVEGGRLNLCLLVDGAHYRESGDWPALLARLVREPGLAGLADAEPLLP
;
A
#
# COMPACT_ATOMS: atom_id res chain seq x y z
N MET A 1 9.25 -34.53 -25.24
CA MET A 1 8.62 -33.25 -24.87
C MET A 1 8.28 -33.35 -23.39
N SER A 2 8.94 -32.59 -22.53
CA SER A 2 8.55 -32.51 -21.12
C SER A 2 7.11 -31.99 -21.04
N PRO A 3 6.25 -32.57 -20.18
CA PRO A 3 4.91 -32.07 -20.00
C PRO A 3 5.00 -30.59 -19.56
N LEU A 4 4.31 -29.71 -20.26
CA LEU A 4 4.16 -28.31 -19.87
C LEU A 4 3.50 -28.29 -18.49
N ILE A 5 4.27 -27.97 -17.45
CA ILE A 5 3.71 -27.76 -16.12
C ILE A 5 2.80 -26.53 -16.27
N PRO A 6 1.49 -26.64 -16.00
CA PRO A 6 0.61 -25.50 -16.09
C PRO A 6 1.12 -24.37 -15.18
N SER A 7 1.21 -23.16 -15.71
CA SER A 7 1.73 -22.00 -14.98
C SER A 7 0.81 -21.60 -13.84
N PRO A 8 1.34 -21.24 -12.64
CA PRO A 8 0.54 -20.62 -11.60
C PRO A 8 -0.03 -19.28 -12.07
N LEU A 9 -1.29 -18.99 -11.72
CA LEU A 9 -1.96 -17.71 -11.99
C LEU A 9 -2.03 -16.89 -10.70
N ILE A 10 -1.56 -15.65 -10.76
CA ILE A 10 -1.60 -14.70 -9.64
C ILE A 10 -2.56 -13.56 -10.00
N VAL A 11 -3.52 -13.29 -9.13
CA VAL A 11 -4.52 -12.22 -9.30
C VAL A 11 -4.20 -11.06 -8.39
N GLY A 12 -3.71 -9.96 -8.96
CA GLY A 12 -3.31 -8.74 -8.29
C GLY A 12 -1.80 -8.55 -8.17
N GLY A 13 -1.31 -7.41 -8.66
CA GLY A 13 0.10 -7.00 -8.71
C GLY A 13 0.53 -6.11 -7.53
N GLY A 14 -0.12 -6.22 -6.37
CA GLY A 14 0.35 -5.58 -5.14
C GLY A 14 1.51 -6.35 -4.51
N LEU A 15 1.94 -5.94 -3.29
CA LEU A 15 3.08 -6.51 -2.58
C LEU A 15 3.04 -8.04 -2.52
N ALA A 16 1.91 -8.62 -2.13
CA ALA A 16 1.76 -10.07 -1.97
C ALA A 16 1.85 -10.82 -3.31
N GLY A 17 1.18 -10.31 -4.35
CA GLY A 17 1.20 -10.94 -5.66
C GLY A 17 2.57 -10.83 -6.35
N ALA A 18 3.21 -9.68 -6.26
CA ALA A 18 4.55 -9.49 -6.82
C ALA A 18 5.59 -10.36 -6.09
N ALA A 19 5.54 -10.43 -4.74
CA ALA A 19 6.42 -11.32 -3.97
C ALA A 19 6.23 -12.79 -4.36
N ALA A 20 4.98 -13.26 -4.44
CA ALA A 20 4.69 -14.61 -4.88
C ALA A 20 5.18 -14.89 -6.30
N ALA A 21 5.05 -13.90 -7.21
CA ALA A 21 5.54 -14.04 -8.59
C ALA A 21 7.06 -14.18 -8.64
N ILE A 22 7.78 -13.39 -7.82
CA ILE A 22 9.25 -13.45 -7.73
C ILE A 22 9.69 -14.84 -7.23
N ASP A 23 9.11 -15.30 -6.13
CA ASP A 23 9.51 -16.57 -5.51
C ASP A 23 9.18 -17.75 -6.41
N LEU A 24 8.03 -17.79 -7.04
CA LEU A 24 7.65 -18.82 -7.99
C LEU A 24 8.57 -18.83 -9.23
N ALA A 25 8.91 -17.66 -9.75
CA ALA A 25 9.82 -17.54 -10.87
C ALA A 25 11.22 -18.03 -10.53
N ARG A 26 11.75 -17.68 -9.36
CA ARG A 26 13.03 -18.17 -8.84
C ARG A 26 13.05 -19.68 -8.59
N ALA A 27 11.89 -20.27 -8.28
CA ALA A 27 11.73 -21.72 -8.18
C ALA A 27 11.66 -22.43 -9.56
N GLY A 28 11.86 -21.70 -10.66
CA GLY A 28 11.87 -22.25 -12.01
C GLY A 28 10.47 -22.39 -12.64
N LEU A 29 9.45 -21.83 -12.02
CA LEU A 29 8.11 -21.76 -12.60
C LEU A 29 7.98 -20.51 -13.49
N ARG A 30 6.90 -20.46 -14.28
CA ARG A 30 6.55 -19.27 -15.09
C ARG A 30 5.19 -18.73 -14.65
N PRO A 31 5.09 -18.03 -13.51
CA PRO A 31 3.82 -17.52 -13.06
C PRO A 31 3.30 -16.44 -14.01
N LEU A 32 1.98 -16.47 -14.26
CA LEU A 32 1.26 -15.38 -14.92
C LEU A 32 0.60 -14.51 -13.85
N LEU A 33 1.00 -13.24 -13.77
CA LEU A 33 0.41 -12.27 -12.85
C LEU A 33 -0.48 -11.30 -13.64
N LEU A 34 -1.73 -11.15 -13.18
CA LEU A 34 -2.69 -10.21 -13.75
C LEU A 34 -2.88 -9.04 -12.80
N GLU A 35 -2.58 -7.83 -13.27
CA GLU A 35 -2.80 -6.57 -12.56
C GLU A 35 -3.86 -5.74 -13.29
N ARG A 36 -4.82 -5.22 -12.53
CA ARG A 36 -5.92 -4.42 -13.08
C ARG A 36 -5.49 -3.07 -13.61
N GLU A 37 -4.59 -2.42 -12.89
CA GLU A 37 -4.14 -1.08 -13.26
C GLU A 37 -3.08 -1.14 -14.37
N THR A 38 -3.18 -0.20 -15.31
CA THR A 38 -2.24 -0.11 -16.45
C THR A 38 -0.93 0.56 -16.07
N ALA A 39 -0.95 1.45 -15.07
CA ALA A 39 0.18 2.24 -14.63
C ALA A 39 0.34 2.20 -13.10
N PRO A 40 1.52 2.56 -12.57
CA PRO A 40 1.73 2.73 -11.14
C PRO A 40 0.74 3.75 -10.56
N HIS A 41 0.11 3.41 -9.45
CA HIS A 41 -0.92 4.23 -8.81
C HIS A 41 -0.77 4.23 -7.29
N ASP A 42 -1.33 5.23 -6.64
CA ASP A 42 -1.34 5.34 -5.21
C ASP A 42 -2.41 4.43 -4.58
N LYS A 43 -2.12 3.87 -3.43
CA LYS A 43 -3.01 2.98 -2.67
C LYS A 43 -3.21 3.54 -1.27
N ILE A 44 -4.37 3.28 -0.68
CA ILE A 44 -4.63 3.64 0.73
C ILE A 44 -3.72 2.78 1.61
N CYS A 45 -2.67 3.41 2.13
CA CYS A 45 -1.62 2.78 2.92
C CYS A 45 -0.86 3.85 3.71
N GLY A 46 -0.42 3.49 4.92
CA GLY A 46 0.47 4.34 5.72
C GLY A 46 1.89 4.48 5.13
N GLU A 47 2.29 3.57 4.24
CA GLU A 47 3.59 3.57 3.53
C GLU A 47 4.82 3.44 4.43
N PHE A 48 4.61 2.95 5.64
CA PHE A 48 5.66 2.62 6.60
C PHE A 48 6.16 1.18 6.35
N LEU A 49 7.47 1.05 6.22
CA LEU A 49 8.17 -0.23 6.07
C LEU A 49 8.94 -0.53 7.35
N SER A 50 8.49 -1.53 8.10
CA SER A 50 9.20 -2.02 9.29
C SER A 50 10.54 -2.67 8.93
N GLY A 51 11.36 -2.96 9.92
CA GLY A 51 12.63 -3.65 9.71
C GLY A 51 12.43 -5.01 9.02
N GLU A 52 11.39 -5.77 9.40
CA GLU A 52 11.05 -7.05 8.76
C GLU A 52 10.62 -6.85 7.30
N ALA A 53 9.82 -5.80 7.01
CA ALA A 53 9.43 -5.50 5.65
C ALA A 53 10.64 -5.14 4.77
N VAL A 54 11.57 -4.33 5.30
CA VAL A 54 12.82 -3.98 4.60
C VAL A 54 13.67 -5.23 4.34
N ALA A 55 13.80 -6.13 5.32
CA ALA A 55 14.53 -7.38 5.17
C ALA A 55 13.87 -8.30 4.13
N ALA A 56 12.54 -8.44 4.16
CA ALA A 56 11.80 -9.23 3.18
C ALA A 56 11.95 -8.68 1.75
N LEU A 57 11.88 -7.36 1.58
CA LEU A 57 12.13 -6.72 0.29
C LEU A 57 13.56 -6.96 -0.20
N GLY A 58 14.55 -6.91 0.72
CA GLY A 58 15.93 -7.25 0.42
C GLY A 58 16.10 -8.70 -0.08
N ALA A 59 15.42 -9.67 0.54
CA ALA A 59 15.40 -11.05 0.11
C ALA A 59 14.77 -11.22 -1.28
N LEU A 60 13.77 -10.40 -1.62
CA LEU A 60 13.20 -10.32 -2.96
C LEU A 60 14.11 -9.60 -3.98
N GLY A 61 15.26 -9.08 -3.56
CA GLY A 61 16.22 -8.38 -4.42
C GLY A 61 15.93 -6.89 -4.59
N LEU A 62 15.02 -6.32 -3.79
CA LEU A 62 14.67 -4.91 -3.84
C LEU A 62 15.30 -4.16 -2.66
N GLN A 63 15.96 -3.05 -2.95
CA GLN A 63 16.53 -2.14 -1.95
C GLN A 63 15.74 -0.82 -1.93
N PRO A 64 14.79 -0.62 -1.00
CA PRO A 64 13.93 0.57 -1.00
C PRO A 64 14.69 1.89 -0.91
N ALA A 65 15.85 1.91 -0.24
CA ALA A 65 16.71 3.09 -0.16
C ALA A 65 17.15 3.60 -1.54
N ARG A 66 17.37 2.72 -2.53
CA ARG A 66 17.72 3.10 -3.90
C ARG A 66 16.55 3.70 -4.68
N LEU A 67 15.34 3.54 -4.18
CA LEU A 67 14.11 4.11 -4.73
C LEU A 67 13.75 5.45 -4.09
N GLY A 68 14.62 6.00 -3.24
CA GLY A 68 14.38 7.25 -2.53
C GLY A 68 13.59 7.10 -1.24
N ALA A 69 13.47 5.88 -0.69
CA ALA A 69 12.78 5.67 0.59
C ALA A 69 13.39 6.53 1.70
N VAL A 70 12.52 7.16 2.48
CA VAL A 70 12.92 8.07 3.57
C VAL A 70 13.15 7.27 4.85
N PRO A 71 14.31 7.42 5.54
CA PRO A 71 14.54 6.76 6.82
C PRO A 71 13.56 7.22 7.89
N ILE A 72 13.04 6.26 8.67
CA ILE A 72 12.20 6.52 9.85
C ILE A 72 12.87 5.87 11.05
N THR A 73 13.20 6.68 12.05
CA THR A 73 13.91 6.25 13.27
C THR A 73 13.16 6.55 14.55
N ARG A 74 12.06 7.30 14.45
CA ARG A 74 11.29 7.82 15.58
C ARG A 74 9.80 7.66 15.35
N VAL A 75 9.06 7.40 16.40
CA VAL A 75 7.60 7.43 16.44
C VAL A 75 7.11 8.51 17.40
N GLU A 76 6.06 9.22 17.02
CA GLU A 76 5.30 10.11 17.88
C GLU A 76 3.84 9.63 17.95
N LEU A 77 3.30 9.53 19.16
CA LEU A 77 1.90 9.21 19.38
C LEU A 77 1.22 10.41 20.04
N TRP A 78 0.13 10.86 19.44
CA TRP A 78 -0.64 12.03 19.89
C TRP A 78 -2.08 11.63 20.21
N ALA A 79 -2.61 12.15 21.33
CA ALA A 79 -4.00 12.04 21.74
C ALA A 79 -4.46 13.38 22.32
N GLY A 80 -5.13 14.18 21.50
CA GLY A 80 -5.43 15.58 21.80
C GLY A 80 -4.12 16.36 22.07
N ARG A 81 -3.99 16.98 23.25
CA ARG A 81 -2.80 17.75 23.65
C ARG A 81 -1.67 16.90 24.25
N ARG A 82 -1.91 15.64 24.54
CA ARG A 82 -0.88 14.73 25.08
C ARG A 82 -0.13 14.07 23.94
N HIS A 83 1.18 14.00 24.06
CA HIS A 83 1.99 13.25 23.13
C HIS A 83 3.19 12.60 23.82
N VAL A 84 3.63 11.52 23.25
CA VAL A 84 4.87 10.84 23.60
C VAL A 84 5.66 10.54 22.35
N ALA A 85 6.97 10.46 22.49
CA ALA A 85 7.86 10.14 21.39
C ALA A 85 8.91 9.14 21.86
N ALA A 86 9.30 8.23 20.98
CA ALA A 86 10.32 7.23 21.22
C ALA A 86 11.12 6.96 19.94
N ASN A 87 12.37 6.55 20.11
CA ASN A 87 13.14 5.99 19.00
C ASN A 87 12.62 4.58 18.69
N LEU A 88 12.58 4.24 17.42
CA LEU A 88 12.29 2.87 17.00
C LEU A 88 13.48 1.97 17.34
N PRO A 89 13.27 0.75 17.84
CA PRO A 89 14.35 -0.19 18.13
C PRO A 89 14.91 -0.88 16.88
N PHE A 90 14.48 -0.45 15.69
CA PHE A 90 14.87 -0.99 14.39
C PHE A 90 14.94 0.13 13.33
N ALA A 91 15.66 -0.13 12.26
CA ALA A 91 15.65 0.75 11.09
C ALA A 91 14.34 0.53 10.30
N ALA A 92 13.59 1.60 10.09
CA ALA A 92 12.39 1.61 9.25
C ALA A 92 12.56 2.58 8.09
N LEU A 93 11.74 2.41 7.06
CA LEU A 93 11.72 3.28 5.89
C LEU A 93 10.28 3.71 5.58
N SER A 94 10.14 4.77 4.83
CA SER A 94 8.87 5.22 4.26
C SER A 94 9.03 5.33 2.75
N LEU A 95 8.12 4.70 2.01
CA LEU A 95 8.13 4.70 0.54
C LEU A 95 6.70 4.53 0.02
N SER A 96 6.32 5.33 -0.97
CA SER A 96 4.98 5.23 -1.53
C SER A 96 4.74 3.88 -2.20
N ARG A 97 3.50 3.39 -2.08
CA ARG A 97 3.06 2.15 -2.74
C ARG A 97 3.16 2.26 -4.26
N ARG A 98 2.98 3.44 -4.81
CA ARG A 98 3.17 3.71 -6.24
C ARG A 98 4.57 3.33 -6.71
N VAL A 99 5.60 3.74 -5.98
CA VAL A 99 6.99 3.42 -6.31
C VAL A 99 7.33 1.97 -5.96
N LEU A 100 6.94 1.53 -4.77
CA LEU A 100 7.28 0.20 -4.27
C LEU A 100 6.64 -0.92 -5.09
N ASP A 101 5.33 -0.82 -5.37
CA ASP A 101 4.61 -1.85 -6.13
C ASP A 101 5.15 -1.96 -7.57
N ALA A 102 5.45 -0.81 -8.20
CA ALA A 102 6.02 -0.79 -9.55
C ALA A 102 7.37 -1.51 -9.59
N ALA A 103 8.27 -1.15 -8.67
CA ALA A 103 9.60 -1.75 -8.60
C ALA A 103 9.57 -3.26 -8.32
N LEU A 104 8.62 -3.73 -7.49
CA LEU A 104 8.46 -5.16 -7.26
C LEU A 104 7.95 -5.91 -8.49
N LEU A 105 7.07 -5.30 -9.28
CA LEU A 105 6.63 -5.91 -10.54
C LEU A 105 7.76 -6.00 -11.56
N ASP A 106 8.64 -4.98 -11.61
CA ASP A 106 9.83 -5.02 -12.48
C ASP A 106 10.79 -6.15 -12.04
N VAL A 107 10.97 -6.37 -10.72
CA VAL A 107 11.74 -7.50 -10.19
C VAL A 107 11.09 -8.83 -10.55
N ALA A 108 9.75 -8.93 -10.51
CA ALA A 108 9.03 -10.15 -10.88
C ALA A 108 9.23 -10.49 -12.37
N GLU A 109 9.14 -9.50 -13.26
CA GLU A 109 9.40 -9.67 -14.69
C GLU A 109 10.86 -10.09 -14.95
N ALA A 110 11.81 -9.42 -14.28
CA ALA A 110 13.23 -9.77 -14.39
C ALA A 110 13.54 -11.19 -13.86
N ALA A 111 12.78 -11.69 -12.88
CA ALA A 111 12.88 -13.06 -12.40
C ALA A 111 12.26 -14.11 -13.34
N GLY A 112 11.48 -13.71 -14.35
CA GLY A 112 10.86 -14.58 -15.34
C GLY A 112 9.36 -14.78 -15.19
N ALA A 113 8.68 -13.99 -14.34
CA ALA A 113 7.22 -13.94 -14.30
C ALA A 113 6.66 -13.21 -15.53
N GLU A 114 5.53 -13.68 -16.04
CA GLU A 114 4.75 -12.94 -17.04
C GLU A 114 3.79 -12.00 -16.31
N VAL A 115 3.98 -10.67 -16.45
CA VAL A 115 3.11 -9.65 -15.84
C VAL A 115 2.24 -9.01 -16.91
N ARG A 116 0.92 -9.12 -16.76
CA ARG A 116 -0.07 -8.46 -17.61
C ARG A 116 -0.82 -7.40 -16.84
N ARG A 117 -0.56 -6.14 -17.18
CA ARG A 117 -1.26 -4.96 -16.63
C ARG A 117 -2.54 -4.66 -17.45
N GLY A 118 -3.49 -3.95 -16.86
CA GLY A 118 -4.76 -3.60 -17.48
C GLY A 118 -5.75 -4.77 -17.59
N VAL A 119 -5.53 -5.87 -16.86
CA VAL A 119 -6.37 -7.07 -16.91
C VAL A 119 -7.16 -7.21 -15.60
N THR A 120 -8.47 -6.95 -15.68
CA THR A 120 -9.37 -7.12 -14.54
C THR A 120 -9.87 -8.55 -14.45
N VAL A 121 -9.64 -9.23 -13.33
CA VAL A 121 -10.28 -10.51 -13.00
C VAL A 121 -11.62 -10.21 -12.34
N ARG A 122 -12.71 -10.67 -12.97
CA ARG A 122 -14.10 -10.41 -12.55
C ARG A 122 -14.66 -11.50 -11.65
N SER A 123 -14.29 -12.76 -11.94
CA SER A 123 -14.73 -13.90 -11.15
C SER A 123 -13.78 -15.09 -11.28
N LEU A 124 -13.89 -16.00 -10.30
CA LEU A 124 -13.19 -17.27 -10.27
C LEU A 124 -14.23 -18.40 -10.19
N ALA A 125 -14.10 -19.41 -11.05
CA ALA A 125 -14.97 -20.59 -11.02
C ALA A 125 -14.21 -21.80 -11.60
N GLY A 126 -14.26 -22.94 -10.92
CA GLY A 126 -13.73 -24.21 -11.43
C GLY A 126 -12.25 -24.15 -11.87
N GLY A 127 -11.39 -23.38 -11.17
CA GLY A 127 -9.99 -23.21 -11.53
C GLY A 127 -9.73 -22.27 -12.71
N THR A 128 -10.77 -21.53 -13.15
CA THR A 128 -10.69 -20.57 -14.25
C THR A 128 -10.93 -19.16 -13.72
N ALA A 129 -10.12 -18.21 -14.16
CA ALA A 129 -10.31 -16.78 -13.96
C ALA A 129 -10.99 -16.18 -15.19
N HIS A 130 -12.18 -15.57 -15.00
CA HIS A 130 -12.87 -14.80 -16.04
C HIS A 130 -12.40 -13.36 -15.98
N THR A 131 -11.73 -12.93 -17.03
CA THR A 131 -11.06 -11.62 -17.08
C THR A 131 -11.72 -10.67 -18.09
N SER A 132 -11.21 -9.44 -18.15
CA SER A 132 -11.58 -8.47 -19.19
C SER A 132 -11.12 -8.88 -20.61
N LEU A 133 -10.19 -9.80 -20.72
CA LEU A 133 -9.64 -10.28 -21.98
C LEU A 133 -10.04 -11.73 -22.32
N GLY A 134 -10.98 -12.33 -21.58
CA GLY A 134 -11.40 -13.70 -21.75
C GLY A 134 -11.04 -14.60 -20.56
N GLU A 135 -11.10 -15.90 -20.75
CA GLU A 135 -10.82 -16.90 -19.72
C GLU A 135 -9.32 -17.20 -19.64
N VAL A 136 -8.81 -17.29 -18.40
CA VAL A 136 -7.42 -17.67 -18.12
C VAL A 136 -7.43 -18.82 -17.10
N ARG A 137 -6.66 -19.86 -17.37
CA ARG A 137 -6.50 -21.01 -16.48
C ARG A 137 -5.06 -21.09 -15.97
N GLY A 138 -4.91 -21.45 -14.72
CA GLY A 138 -3.62 -21.75 -14.10
C GLY A 138 -3.62 -23.09 -13.40
N SER A 139 -2.45 -23.67 -13.15
CA SER A 139 -2.35 -24.87 -12.32
C SER A 139 -2.91 -24.64 -10.92
N HIS A 140 -2.66 -23.47 -10.39
CA HIS A 140 -3.14 -22.94 -9.11
C HIS A 140 -3.48 -21.47 -9.31
N ILE A 141 -4.44 -20.96 -8.53
CA ILE A 141 -4.78 -19.55 -8.52
C ILE A 141 -4.44 -18.97 -7.15
N LEU A 142 -3.50 -18.02 -7.13
CA LEU A 142 -3.14 -17.24 -5.95
C LEU A 142 -3.93 -15.92 -6.00
N LEU A 143 -4.87 -15.76 -5.07
CA LEU A 143 -5.66 -14.54 -4.98
C LEU A 143 -4.96 -13.51 -4.10
N ALA A 144 -4.40 -12.48 -4.71
CA ALA A 144 -3.70 -11.36 -4.08
C ALA A 144 -4.38 -10.01 -4.38
N SER A 145 -5.70 -10.02 -4.58
CA SER A 145 -6.51 -8.86 -5.01
C SER A 145 -6.62 -7.72 -3.98
N GLY A 146 -5.97 -7.84 -2.82
CA GLY A 146 -5.99 -6.83 -1.77
C GLY A 146 -7.41 -6.60 -1.23
N LYS A 147 -7.91 -5.36 -1.26
CA LYS A 147 -9.26 -4.99 -0.78
C LYS A 147 -10.36 -5.21 -1.83
N HIS A 148 -10.02 -5.61 -3.05
CA HIS A 148 -10.99 -5.84 -4.11
C HIS A 148 -11.57 -7.25 -4.03
N GLU A 149 -12.88 -7.31 -4.08
CA GLU A 149 -13.59 -8.58 -4.13
C GLU A 149 -13.60 -9.15 -5.55
N VAL A 150 -13.43 -10.47 -5.62
CA VAL A 150 -13.55 -11.23 -6.86
C VAL A 150 -14.69 -12.22 -6.66
N ARG A 151 -15.69 -12.21 -7.56
CA ARG A 151 -16.82 -13.16 -7.48
C ARG A 151 -16.29 -14.59 -7.51
N GLY A 152 -16.86 -15.45 -6.67
CA GLY A 152 -16.41 -16.85 -6.49
C GLY A 152 -15.29 -16.99 -5.45
N ALA A 153 -14.82 -15.87 -4.84
CA ALA A 153 -13.83 -15.86 -3.75
C ALA A 153 -14.24 -14.81 -2.70
N ALA A 154 -15.51 -14.86 -2.28
CA ALA A 154 -16.05 -13.93 -1.28
C ALA A 154 -15.33 -14.05 0.06
N ARG A 155 -15.13 -12.91 0.71
CA ARG A 155 -14.58 -12.80 2.06
C ARG A 155 -15.69 -12.39 3.03
N PRO A 156 -15.55 -12.73 4.33
CA PRO A 156 -16.44 -12.18 5.34
C PRO A 156 -16.40 -10.64 5.31
N PRO A 157 -17.53 -9.97 5.56
CA PRO A 157 -17.53 -8.52 5.67
C PRO A 157 -16.58 -8.06 6.78
N GLY A 158 -15.78 -7.05 6.50
CA GLY A 158 -14.92 -6.39 7.48
C GLY A 158 -15.70 -5.42 8.37
N PRO A 159 -15.02 -4.79 9.35
CA PRO A 159 -15.60 -3.70 10.13
C PRO A 159 -16.02 -2.53 9.23
N ASP A 160 -16.98 -1.72 9.69
CA ASP A 160 -17.42 -0.49 9.02
C ASP A 160 -16.39 0.61 9.25
N GLU A 161 -15.24 0.48 8.63
CA GLU A 161 -14.13 1.41 8.71
C GLU A 161 -13.75 1.92 7.31
N ILE A 162 -13.47 3.21 7.22
CA ILE A 162 -13.11 3.89 6.00
C ILE A 162 -11.64 4.32 6.08
N GLY A 163 -10.84 3.81 5.15
CA GLY A 163 -9.46 4.25 4.95
C GLY A 163 -9.42 5.40 3.95
N LEU A 164 -8.75 6.49 4.32
CA LEU A 164 -8.55 7.66 3.46
C LEU A 164 -7.06 8.01 3.41
N LYS A 165 -6.64 8.60 2.29
CA LYS A 165 -5.25 8.99 2.08
C LYS A 165 -5.16 10.26 1.26
N MET A 166 -4.18 11.11 1.59
CA MET A 166 -3.81 12.27 0.79
C MET A 166 -2.33 12.58 0.99
N PHE A 167 -1.68 13.05 -0.06
CA PHE A 167 -0.35 13.62 0.03
C PHE A 167 -0.42 15.14 0.18
N PHE A 168 0.57 15.69 0.86
CA PHE A 168 0.72 17.13 1.04
C PHE A 168 2.15 17.57 0.75
N ARG A 169 2.28 18.82 0.31
CA ARG A 169 3.54 19.55 0.32
C ARG A 169 3.50 20.58 1.44
N ALA A 170 4.38 20.43 2.41
CA ALA A 170 4.52 21.33 3.55
C ALA A 170 5.97 21.30 4.05
N PRO A 171 6.90 22.06 3.42
CA PRO A 171 8.35 21.93 3.71
C PRO A 171 8.74 22.18 5.16
N ALA A 172 8.03 23.04 5.88
CA ALA A 172 8.29 23.28 7.30
C ALA A 172 7.90 22.06 8.16
N LEU A 173 6.74 21.47 7.90
CA LEU A 173 6.27 20.27 8.60
C LEU A 173 7.10 19.04 8.22
N GLU A 174 7.53 18.92 6.96
CA GLU A 174 8.42 17.87 6.51
C GLU A 174 9.74 17.89 7.28
N ARG A 175 10.34 19.06 7.47
CA ARG A 175 11.55 19.20 8.31
C ARG A 175 11.33 18.81 9.77
N GLN A 176 10.15 19.16 10.34
CA GLN A 176 9.80 18.75 11.70
C GLN A 176 9.64 17.24 11.84
N LEU A 177 9.13 16.59 10.80
CA LEU A 177 8.89 15.15 10.76
C LEU A 177 10.07 14.37 10.16
N ALA A 178 11.23 14.99 9.96
CA ALA A 178 12.40 14.29 9.46
C ALA A 178 12.70 13.05 10.31
N GLY A 179 12.72 11.87 9.68
CA GLY A 179 12.93 10.59 10.36
C GLY A 179 11.80 10.13 11.30
N THR A 180 10.63 10.75 11.24
CA THR A 180 9.55 10.50 12.21
C THR A 180 8.27 10.03 11.52
N VAL A 181 7.66 8.98 12.06
CA VAL A 181 6.26 8.64 11.83
C VAL A 181 5.43 9.17 13.00
N ARG A 182 4.40 9.94 12.70
CA ARG A 182 3.46 10.48 13.70
C ARG A 182 2.12 9.78 13.56
N VAL A 183 1.59 9.27 14.67
CA VAL A 183 0.25 8.69 14.77
C VAL A 183 -0.58 9.58 15.68
N VAL A 184 -1.72 10.03 15.19
CA VAL A 184 -2.65 10.91 15.91
C VAL A 184 -3.97 10.19 16.10
N PHE A 185 -4.32 9.96 17.35
CA PHE A 185 -5.61 9.38 17.73
C PHE A 185 -6.64 10.49 17.89
N PHE A 186 -7.80 10.29 17.30
CA PHE A 186 -8.94 11.19 17.40
C PHE A 186 -10.23 10.39 17.64
N ALA A 187 -11.32 11.06 17.95
CA ALA A 187 -12.60 10.39 18.11
C ALA A 187 -13.02 9.67 16.82
N GLY A 188 -13.22 8.36 16.92
CA GLY A 188 -13.62 7.50 15.80
C GLY A 188 -12.48 7.02 14.90
N GLY A 189 -11.19 7.22 15.26
CA GLY A 189 -10.12 6.69 14.42
C GLY A 189 -8.72 7.16 14.77
N TYR A 190 -7.81 6.96 13.82
CA TYR A 190 -6.44 7.47 13.91
C TYR A 190 -5.90 7.88 12.53
N ALA A 191 -4.90 8.75 12.53
CA ALA A 191 -4.19 9.19 11.35
C ALA A 191 -2.69 8.95 11.50
N GLY A 192 -2.04 8.42 10.48
CA GLY A 192 -0.59 8.37 10.33
C GLY A 192 -0.12 9.51 9.43
N LEU A 193 0.92 10.21 9.85
CA LEU A 193 1.55 11.28 9.08
C LEU A 193 3.06 11.07 9.06
N GLN A 194 3.66 10.99 7.87
CA GLN A 194 5.10 10.79 7.70
C GLN A 194 5.59 11.31 6.36
N PRO A 195 6.89 11.67 6.25
CA PRO A 195 7.50 11.98 4.97
C PRO A 195 7.62 10.72 4.10
N VAL A 196 7.48 10.90 2.79
CA VAL A 196 7.79 9.90 1.77
C VAL A 196 8.73 10.51 0.73
N GLU A 197 9.16 9.74 -0.26
CA GLU A 197 10.03 10.23 -1.32
C GLU A 197 9.46 11.48 -2.05
N GLY A 198 10.33 12.28 -2.63
CA GLY A 198 9.96 13.47 -3.41
C GLY A 198 9.48 14.67 -2.58
N GLY A 199 9.83 14.74 -1.29
CA GLY A 199 9.45 15.88 -0.44
C GLY A 199 7.96 15.97 -0.15
N ARG A 200 7.27 14.83 -0.11
CA ARG A 200 5.84 14.72 0.17
C ARG A 200 5.58 14.20 1.57
N LEU A 201 4.51 14.63 2.16
CA LEU A 201 3.96 14.07 3.40
C LEU A 201 2.76 13.17 3.05
N ASN A 202 2.78 11.93 3.53
CA ASN A 202 1.65 11.02 3.44
C ASN A 202 0.78 11.15 4.69
N LEU A 203 -0.47 11.58 4.53
CA LEU A 203 -1.52 11.44 5.53
C LEU A 203 -2.38 10.25 5.14
N CYS A 204 -2.40 9.22 5.99
CA CYS A 204 -3.28 8.07 5.83
C CYS A 204 -4.05 7.86 7.13
N LEU A 205 -5.34 7.68 7.05
CA LEU A 205 -6.18 7.53 8.22
C LEU A 205 -7.18 6.38 8.07
N LEU A 206 -7.59 5.88 9.21
CA LEU A 206 -8.70 4.95 9.37
C LEU A 206 -9.72 5.63 10.28
N VAL A 207 -10.98 5.65 9.86
CA VAL A 207 -12.07 6.27 10.58
C VAL A 207 -13.31 5.39 10.56
N ASP A 208 -14.03 5.33 11.65
CA ASP A 208 -15.36 4.72 11.74
C ASP A 208 -16.28 5.25 10.65
N GLY A 209 -17.03 4.36 9.99
CA GLY A 209 -18.02 4.75 8.99
C GLY A 209 -19.07 5.70 9.53
N ALA A 210 -19.49 5.57 10.80
CA ALA A 210 -20.41 6.50 11.45
C ALA A 210 -19.80 7.91 11.56
N HIS A 211 -18.58 8.01 12.08
CA HIS A 211 -17.86 9.29 12.20
C HIS A 211 -17.60 9.97 10.85
N TYR A 212 -17.30 9.17 9.82
CA TYR A 212 -17.14 9.71 8.48
C TYR A 212 -18.45 10.31 7.95
N ARG A 213 -19.57 9.57 8.07
CA ARG A 213 -20.90 10.06 7.65
C ARG A 213 -21.33 11.32 8.39
N GLU A 214 -21.05 11.41 9.70
CA GLU A 214 -21.28 12.61 10.49
C GLU A 214 -20.44 13.83 10.04
N SER A 215 -19.28 13.56 9.48
CA SER A 215 -18.40 14.63 8.95
C SER A 215 -18.89 15.18 7.60
N GLY A 216 -19.73 14.44 6.89
CA GLY A 216 -20.29 14.77 5.59
C GLY A 216 -19.41 14.30 4.44
N ASP A 217 -18.23 14.87 4.28
CA ASP A 217 -17.30 14.55 3.20
C ASP A 217 -15.83 14.64 3.64
N TRP A 218 -14.92 14.32 2.73
CA TRP A 218 -13.48 14.39 3.01
C TRP A 218 -12.98 15.79 3.37
N PRO A 219 -13.32 16.89 2.64
CA PRO A 219 -12.92 18.22 3.02
C PRO A 219 -13.36 18.63 4.44
N ALA A 220 -14.58 18.30 4.82
CA ALA A 220 -15.11 18.60 6.14
C ALA A 220 -14.39 17.77 7.23
N LEU A 221 -14.13 16.49 6.99
CA LEU A 221 -13.34 15.65 7.90
C LEU A 221 -11.92 16.23 8.04
N LEU A 222 -11.24 16.56 6.95
CA LEU A 222 -9.89 17.13 6.99
C LEU A 222 -9.86 18.44 7.78
N ALA A 223 -10.83 19.33 7.57
CA ALA A 223 -10.95 20.58 8.31
C ALA A 223 -11.15 20.38 9.83
N ARG A 224 -11.72 19.25 10.24
CA ARG A 224 -11.79 18.86 11.66
C ARG A 224 -10.46 18.31 12.14
N LEU A 225 -9.84 17.44 11.36
CA LEU A 225 -8.58 16.76 11.71
C LEU A 225 -7.41 17.72 11.87
N VAL A 226 -7.29 18.77 11.06
CA VAL A 226 -6.23 19.77 11.20
C VAL A 226 -6.34 20.61 12.49
N ARG A 227 -7.45 20.49 13.24
CA ARG A 227 -7.58 21.08 14.59
C ARG A 227 -6.93 20.20 15.66
N GLU A 228 -6.66 18.94 15.36
CA GLU A 228 -5.89 18.09 16.26
C GLU A 228 -4.44 18.60 16.33
N PRO A 229 -3.87 18.82 17.53
CA PRO A 229 -2.55 19.41 17.68
C PRO A 229 -1.46 18.68 16.89
N GLY A 230 -1.55 17.35 16.79
CA GLY A 230 -0.62 16.52 16.04
C GLY A 230 -0.72 16.68 14.51
N LEU A 231 -1.80 17.26 13.99
CA LEU A 231 -2.06 17.47 12.55
C LEU A 231 -2.13 18.96 12.18
N ALA A 232 -2.04 19.87 13.15
CA ALA A 232 -2.23 21.31 12.94
C ALA A 232 -1.32 21.91 11.85
N GLY A 233 -0.11 21.35 11.67
CA GLY A 233 0.81 21.79 10.61
C GLY A 233 0.33 21.50 9.18
N LEU A 234 -0.78 20.77 9.01
CA LEU A 234 -1.40 20.53 7.70
C LEU A 234 -2.42 21.61 7.31
N ALA A 235 -2.77 22.54 8.22
CA ALA A 235 -3.79 23.57 7.95
C ALA A 235 -3.43 24.45 6.73
N ASP A 236 -2.13 24.75 6.57
CA ASP A 236 -1.62 25.56 5.47
C ASP A 236 -0.86 24.75 4.42
N ALA A 237 -0.99 23.42 4.46
CA ALA A 237 -0.28 22.52 3.55
C ALA A 237 -1.00 22.45 2.19
N GLU A 238 -0.22 22.44 1.12
CA GLU A 238 -0.73 22.23 -0.24
C GLU A 238 -1.14 20.76 -0.43
N PRO A 239 -2.43 20.44 -0.65
CA PRO A 239 -2.85 19.10 -0.97
C PRO A 239 -2.38 18.73 -2.37
N LEU A 240 -1.79 17.55 -2.51
CA LEU A 240 -1.37 17.00 -3.78
C LEU A 240 -2.43 15.97 -4.21
N LEU A 241 -3.18 16.29 -5.26
CA LEU A 241 -4.15 15.36 -5.85
C LEU A 241 -3.40 14.17 -6.45
N PRO A 242 -3.97 12.96 -6.37
CA PRO A 242 -3.38 11.75 -6.94
C PRO A 242 -3.34 11.78 -8.47
#